data_472c011495092aec8a98d7d433256fe6
#
_entry.id   472c011495092aec8a98d7d433256fe6
#
_cell.length_a   1.000
_cell.length_b   1.000
_cell.length_c   1.000
_cell.angle_alpha   90.00
_cell.angle_beta   90.00
_cell.angle_gamma   90.00
#
_symmetry.space_group_name_H-M   'P 1'
#
loop_
_entity.id
_entity.type
_entity.pdbx_description
1 polymer ?
#
loop_
_entity_poly.entity_id
_entity_poly.type
_entity_poly.pdbx_seq_one_letter_code
_entity_poly.pdbx_strand_id
1 'polypeptide(L)'
;MAWLDLLEVSKQYETKPILEKVDLFINQGERIAIIGKNGGGKSTLMKIVNGTLEQDSGRRILQNGISVEMLAQVPKFNPKQSVREAIENELAHLFNAQKEHALVSASLAKDFENSELQSRHDALVAFLDLHNAWNLDDKIERVLQEFALKEFENSPVVMLSGGEQRRVALAGLILKKPDILLLDEPTNHLDVYMVAFLEEMLLKENFTLLFVSHDRYFIDKIATRSVEIEDCKLRSFNG
;
A
#
# COMPACT_ATOMS: atom_id res chain seq x y z
N MET A 1 -9.60 -11.30 -14.44
CA MET A 1 -10.62 -10.30 -14.05
C MET A 1 -9.88 -9.21 -13.33
N ALA A 2 -10.07 -7.97 -13.72
CA ALA A 2 -9.34 -6.88 -13.07
C ALA A 2 -9.86 -6.68 -11.64
N TRP A 3 -8.98 -6.30 -10.74
CA TRP A 3 -9.33 -5.96 -9.35
C TRP A 3 -9.95 -4.57 -9.25
N LEU A 4 -9.55 -3.67 -10.16
CA LEU A 4 -10.13 -2.34 -10.27
C LEU A 4 -10.22 -1.92 -11.73
N ASP A 5 -11.40 -1.38 -12.10
CA ASP A 5 -11.67 -0.82 -13.41
C ASP A 5 -12.09 0.64 -13.30
N LEU A 6 -11.46 1.49 -14.08
CA LEU A 6 -11.97 2.81 -14.44
C LEU A 6 -12.52 2.73 -15.87
N LEU A 7 -13.77 3.12 -16.06
CA LEU A 7 -14.46 3.08 -17.35
C LEU A 7 -14.97 4.47 -17.72
N GLU A 8 -14.47 5.00 -18.84
CA GLU A 8 -14.79 6.31 -19.39
C GLU A 8 -14.74 7.45 -18.35
N VAL A 9 -13.76 7.37 -17.43
CA VAL A 9 -13.63 8.32 -16.32
C VAL A 9 -13.18 9.68 -16.85
N SER A 10 -13.89 10.73 -16.43
CA SER A 10 -13.51 12.11 -16.69
C SER A 10 -13.43 12.89 -15.38
N LYS A 11 -12.49 13.84 -15.33
CA LYS A 11 -12.29 14.77 -14.21
C LYS A 11 -11.83 16.12 -14.72
N GLN A 12 -12.45 17.18 -14.21
CA GLN A 12 -12.03 18.55 -14.46
C GLN A 12 -11.94 19.34 -13.16
N TYR A 13 -11.13 20.37 -13.15
CA TYR A 13 -11.11 21.38 -12.09
C TYR A 13 -11.54 22.71 -12.69
N GLU A 14 -12.64 23.27 -12.18
CA GLU A 14 -13.31 24.44 -12.75
C GLU A 14 -13.65 24.19 -14.23
N THR A 15 -12.92 24.81 -15.16
CA THR A 15 -13.12 24.65 -16.61
C THR A 15 -12.00 23.85 -17.29
N LYS A 16 -10.95 23.45 -16.54
CA LYS A 16 -9.78 22.75 -17.08
C LYS A 16 -9.96 21.24 -17.00
N PRO A 17 -10.07 20.54 -18.14
CA PRO A 17 -10.07 19.08 -18.12
C PRO A 17 -8.70 18.55 -17.68
N ILE A 18 -8.73 17.48 -16.89
CA ILE A 18 -7.54 16.78 -16.40
C ILE A 18 -7.52 15.34 -16.91
N LEU A 19 -8.68 14.71 -16.94
CA LEU A 19 -8.90 13.37 -17.52
C LEU A 19 -10.17 13.43 -18.35
N GLU A 20 -10.14 12.84 -19.56
CA GLU A 20 -11.28 12.81 -20.47
C GLU A 20 -11.53 11.39 -20.97
N LYS A 21 -12.63 10.76 -20.50
CA LYS A 21 -13.06 9.40 -20.89
C LYS A 21 -11.90 8.42 -20.91
N VAL A 22 -11.22 8.32 -19.78
CA VAL A 22 -10.06 7.43 -19.65
C VAL A 22 -10.50 6.07 -19.11
N ASP A 23 -9.88 5.03 -19.66
CA ASP A 23 -10.03 3.65 -19.19
C ASP A 23 -8.72 3.18 -18.58
N LEU A 24 -8.81 2.53 -17.39
CA LEU A 24 -7.68 1.91 -16.73
C LEU A 24 -8.14 0.61 -16.06
N PHE A 25 -7.45 -0.47 -16.33
CA PHE A 25 -7.68 -1.78 -15.73
C PHE A 25 -6.46 -2.14 -14.88
N ILE A 26 -6.67 -2.53 -13.63
CA ILE A 26 -5.61 -2.97 -12.72
C ILE A 26 -5.87 -4.43 -12.39
N ASN A 27 -5.00 -5.32 -12.90
CA ASN A 27 -5.08 -6.75 -12.65
C ASN A 27 -4.16 -7.15 -11.50
N GLN A 28 -4.46 -8.29 -10.88
CA GLN A 28 -3.63 -8.86 -9.83
C GLN A 28 -2.17 -9.03 -10.29
N GLY A 29 -1.24 -8.60 -9.45
CA GLY A 29 0.20 -8.73 -9.70
C GLY A 29 0.76 -7.75 -10.74
N GLU A 30 -0.06 -6.89 -11.36
CA GLU A 30 0.44 -5.84 -12.24
C GLU A 30 1.14 -4.74 -11.43
N ARG A 31 2.25 -4.25 -11.96
CA ARG A 31 2.97 -3.08 -11.46
C ARG A 31 2.99 -2.01 -12.54
N ILE A 32 2.12 -1.02 -12.37
CA ILE A 32 1.82 0.00 -13.38
C ILE A 32 2.52 1.30 -13.01
N ALA A 33 3.45 1.76 -13.84
CA ALA A 33 4.03 3.09 -13.73
C ALA A 33 3.14 4.14 -14.42
N ILE A 34 2.77 5.21 -13.72
CA ILE A 34 2.10 6.37 -14.33
C ILE A 34 3.17 7.39 -14.69
N ILE A 35 3.27 7.70 -15.98
CA ILE A 35 4.17 8.70 -16.53
C ILE A 35 3.39 9.87 -17.15
N GLY A 36 4.04 11.00 -17.31
CA GLY A 36 3.45 12.21 -17.90
C GLY A 36 3.97 13.50 -17.26
N LYS A 37 3.64 14.61 -17.86
CA LYS A 37 4.08 15.97 -17.43
C LYS A 37 3.61 16.30 -16.01
N ASN A 38 4.36 17.18 -15.31
CA ASN A 38 3.91 17.71 -14.03
C ASN A 38 2.62 18.51 -14.23
N GLY A 39 1.66 18.31 -13.31
CA GLY A 39 0.31 18.87 -13.45
C GLY A 39 -0.58 18.16 -14.48
N GLY A 40 -0.12 17.09 -15.12
CA GLY A 40 -0.86 16.33 -16.13
C GLY A 40 -1.95 15.39 -15.60
N GLY A 41 -2.21 15.36 -14.27
CA GLY A 41 -3.30 14.56 -13.70
C GLY A 41 -2.89 13.25 -13.02
N LYS A 42 -1.58 12.95 -12.90
CA LYS A 42 -1.09 11.70 -12.26
C LYS A 42 -1.66 11.50 -10.86
N SER A 43 -1.49 12.48 -9.97
CA SER A 43 -2.01 12.39 -8.59
C SER A 43 -3.54 12.44 -8.54
N THR A 44 -4.21 13.07 -9.52
CA THR A 44 -5.68 13.06 -9.67
C THR A 44 -6.16 11.64 -10.00
N LEU A 45 -5.52 10.98 -10.96
CA LEU A 45 -5.81 9.59 -11.32
C LEU A 45 -5.62 8.66 -10.12
N MET A 46 -4.51 8.79 -9.41
CA MET A 46 -4.24 7.99 -8.21
C MET A 46 -5.29 8.19 -7.12
N LYS A 47 -5.73 9.43 -6.87
CA LYS A 47 -6.81 9.73 -5.91
C LYS A 47 -8.15 9.13 -6.32
N ILE A 48 -8.46 9.11 -7.62
CA ILE A 48 -9.67 8.45 -8.15
C ILE A 48 -9.54 6.94 -7.95
N VAL A 49 -8.40 6.33 -8.29
CA VAL A 49 -8.15 4.90 -8.06
C VAL A 49 -8.28 4.56 -6.57
N ASN A 50 -7.75 5.39 -5.68
CA ASN A 50 -7.90 5.22 -4.23
C ASN A 50 -9.34 5.42 -3.71
N GLY A 51 -10.20 6.11 -4.49
CA GLY A 51 -11.55 6.46 -4.07
C GLY A 51 -11.65 7.68 -3.14
N THR A 52 -10.54 8.42 -2.94
CA THR A 52 -10.53 9.67 -2.15
C THR A 52 -10.96 10.89 -2.95
N LEU A 53 -11.07 10.76 -4.26
CA LEU A 53 -11.58 11.77 -5.18
C LEU A 53 -12.60 11.14 -6.12
N GLU A 54 -13.81 11.69 -6.16
CA GLU A 54 -14.84 11.26 -7.11
C GLU A 54 -14.55 11.81 -8.52
N GLN A 55 -14.79 10.99 -9.52
CA GLN A 55 -14.82 11.39 -10.92
C GLN A 55 -16.09 12.18 -11.24
N ASP A 56 -16.04 13.03 -12.26
CA ASP A 56 -17.20 13.81 -12.70
C ASP A 56 -18.12 13.00 -13.62
N SER A 57 -17.57 12.04 -14.36
CA SER A 57 -18.32 11.08 -15.18
C SER A 57 -17.53 9.76 -15.31
N GLY A 58 -18.20 8.74 -15.83
CA GLY A 58 -17.66 7.38 -15.92
C GLY A 58 -17.89 6.57 -14.64
N ARG A 59 -17.20 5.46 -14.50
CA ARG A 59 -17.36 4.54 -13.36
C ARG A 59 -16.03 4.04 -12.85
N ARG A 60 -15.91 3.98 -11.52
CA ARG A 60 -14.87 3.24 -10.80
C ARG A 60 -15.50 1.98 -10.23
N ILE A 61 -15.01 0.83 -10.62
CA ILE A 61 -15.49 -0.48 -10.18
C ILE A 61 -14.36 -1.17 -9.44
N LEU A 62 -14.55 -1.45 -8.16
CA LEU A 62 -13.62 -2.20 -7.32
C LEU A 62 -14.23 -3.56 -7.02
N GLN A 63 -13.49 -4.64 -7.21
CA GLN A 63 -13.93 -5.99 -6.85
C GLN A 63 -14.15 -6.09 -5.33
N ASN A 64 -15.19 -6.77 -4.92
CA ASN A 64 -15.49 -6.96 -3.49
C ASN A 64 -14.34 -7.64 -2.75
N GLY A 65 -14.02 -7.11 -1.59
CA GLY A 65 -12.96 -7.65 -0.73
C GLY A 65 -11.54 -7.17 -1.07
N ILE A 66 -11.35 -6.39 -2.15
CA ILE A 66 -10.05 -5.82 -2.52
C ILE A 66 -9.80 -4.52 -1.76
N SER A 67 -8.68 -4.46 -1.07
CA SER A 67 -8.19 -3.27 -0.36
C SER A 67 -7.29 -2.41 -1.27
N VAL A 68 -7.49 -1.09 -1.21
CA VAL A 68 -6.67 -0.11 -1.94
C VAL A 68 -6.11 0.89 -0.93
N GLU A 69 -4.80 0.99 -0.86
CA GLU A 69 -4.12 1.92 0.06
C GLU A 69 -3.14 2.80 -0.68
N MET A 70 -3.04 4.04 -0.26
CA MET A 70 -2.18 5.04 -0.88
C MET A 70 -1.24 5.68 0.13
N LEU A 71 0.04 5.75 -0.20
CA LEU A 71 1.00 6.54 0.57
C LEU A 71 0.62 8.02 0.49
N ALA A 72 0.22 8.59 1.62
CA ALA A 72 -0.11 10.00 1.69
C ALA A 72 1.13 10.88 1.46
N GLN A 73 0.98 12.00 0.74
CA GLN A 73 2.07 12.98 0.57
C GLN A 73 2.51 13.56 1.92
N VAL A 74 1.56 13.81 2.82
CA VAL A 74 1.79 14.24 4.20
C VAL A 74 1.06 13.25 5.11
N PRO A 75 1.76 12.25 5.66
CA PRO A 75 1.16 11.29 6.58
C PRO A 75 0.65 12.01 7.85
N LYS A 76 -0.45 11.51 8.40
CA LYS A 76 -1.00 12.01 9.66
C LYS A 76 -0.86 10.93 10.73
N PHE A 77 -0.24 11.29 11.83
CA PHE A 77 -0.03 10.40 12.96
C PHE A 77 -0.68 10.95 14.23
N ASN A 78 -1.00 10.06 15.15
CA ASN A 78 -1.41 10.48 16.49
C ASN A 78 -0.18 11.12 17.18
N PRO A 79 -0.31 12.33 17.76
CA PRO A 79 0.83 13.04 18.38
C PRO A 79 1.55 12.29 19.50
N LYS A 80 0.88 11.35 20.16
CA LYS A 80 1.44 10.57 21.26
C LYS A 80 2.07 9.24 20.85
N GLN A 81 1.94 8.89 19.59
CA GLN A 81 2.33 7.58 19.06
C GLN A 81 3.82 7.56 18.73
N SER A 82 4.53 6.53 19.21
CA SER A 82 5.91 6.28 18.81
C SER A 82 5.97 5.75 17.37
N VAL A 83 7.17 5.75 16.78
CA VAL A 83 7.41 5.18 15.44
C VAL A 83 6.97 3.72 15.39
N ARG A 84 7.36 2.91 16.39
CA ARG A 84 6.96 1.51 16.47
C ARG A 84 5.45 1.35 16.55
N GLU A 85 4.80 2.07 17.47
CA GLU A 85 3.34 2.03 17.62
C GLU A 85 2.61 2.48 16.35
N ALA A 86 3.17 3.41 15.58
CA ALA A 86 2.59 3.83 14.31
C ALA A 86 2.57 2.69 13.28
N ILE A 87 3.65 1.92 13.19
CA ILE A 87 3.74 0.75 12.31
C ILE A 87 2.84 -0.38 12.82
N GLU A 88 2.85 -0.66 14.12
CA GLU A 88 2.01 -1.70 14.75
C GLU A 88 0.52 -1.42 14.55
N ASN A 89 0.09 -0.15 14.57
CA ASN A 89 -1.30 0.21 14.34
C ASN A 89 -1.76 -0.06 12.91
N GLU A 90 -0.90 0.07 11.91
CA GLU A 90 -1.21 -0.37 10.54
C GLU A 90 -1.43 -1.88 10.46
N LEU A 91 -0.80 -2.64 11.36
CA LEU A 91 -0.87 -4.10 11.47
C LEU A 91 -1.83 -4.57 12.58
N ALA A 92 -2.63 -3.68 13.15
CA ALA A 92 -3.46 -4.00 14.32
C ALA A 92 -4.36 -5.23 14.11
N HIS A 93 -4.89 -5.41 12.90
CA HIS A 93 -5.70 -6.58 12.56
C HIS A 93 -4.92 -7.90 12.64
N LEU A 94 -3.63 -7.91 12.28
CA LEU A 94 -2.75 -9.07 12.36
C LEU A 94 -2.36 -9.37 13.82
N PHE A 95 -1.99 -8.34 14.59
CA PHE A 95 -1.72 -8.49 16.02
C PHE A 95 -2.93 -8.96 16.81
N ASN A 96 -4.13 -8.48 16.46
CA ASN A 96 -5.36 -8.96 17.08
C ASN A 96 -5.62 -10.43 16.76
N ALA A 97 -5.38 -10.86 15.52
CA ALA A 97 -5.49 -12.26 15.13
C ALA A 97 -4.49 -13.15 15.88
N GLN A 98 -3.23 -12.71 16.07
CA GLN A 98 -2.24 -13.45 16.88
C GLN A 98 -2.70 -13.59 18.34
N LYS A 99 -3.19 -12.48 18.95
CA LYS A 99 -3.70 -12.51 20.32
C LYS A 99 -4.89 -13.44 20.46
N GLU A 100 -5.84 -13.36 19.52
CA GLU A 100 -7.01 -14.23 19.51
C GLU A 100 -6.61 -15.69 19.34
N HIS A 101 -5.69 -15.99 18.42
CA HIS A 101 -5.15 -17.34 18.22
C HIS A 101 -4.54 -17.91 19.52
N ALA A 102 -3.75 -17.11 20.25
CA ALA A 102 -3.17 -17.54 21.51
C ALA A 102 -4.24 -17.85 22.57
N LEU A 103 -5.30 -17.02 22.66
CA LEU A 103 -6.43 -17.26 23.58
C LEU A 103 -7.24 -18.50 23.22
N VAL A 104 -7.55 -18.67 21.94
CA VAL A 104 -8.31 -19.84 21.42
C VAL A 104 -7.49 -21.11 21.63
N SER A 105 -6.20 -21.09 21.34
CA SER A 105 -5.28 -22.22 21.56
C SER A 105 -5.23 -22.63 23.05
N ALA A 106 -5.15 -21.65 23.96
CA ALA A 106 -5.15 -21.91 25.40
C ALA A 106 -6.50 -22.47 25.91
N SER A 107 -7.61 -22.07 25.30
CA SER A 107 -8.95 -22.58 25.60
C SER A 107 -9.15 -23.99 25.06
N LEU A 108 -8.68 -24.25 23.82
CA LEU A 108 -8.74 -25.55 23.17
C LEU A 108 -7.90 -26.60 23.92
N ALA A 109 -6.77 -26.20 24.51
CA ALA A 109 -5.96 -27.09 25.36
C ALA A 109 -6.70 -27.59 26.62
N LYS A 110 -7.76 -26.87 27.05
CA LYS A 110 -8.60 -27.28 28.20
C LYS A 110 -9.85 -28.05 27.77
N ASP A 111 -10.34 -27.82 26.56
CA ASP A 111 -11.54 -28.43 26.00
C ASP A 111 -11.31 -28.74 24.51
N PHE A 112 -10.54 -29.78 24.26
CA PHE A 112 -10.09 -30.18 22.92
C PHE A 112 -11.19 -30.80 22.04
N GLU A 113 -12.35 -31.20 22.62
CA GLU A 113 -13.49 -31.73 21.89
C GLU A 113 -14.43 -30.63 21.40
N ASN A 114 -14.18 -29.38 21.76
CA ASN A 114 -15.03 -28.24 21.39
C ASN A 114 -14.85 -27.88 19.91
N SER A 115 -15.81 -28.29 19.10
CA SER A 115 -15.76 -28.12 17.62
C SER A 115 -15.78 -26.65 17.18
N GLU A 116 -16.40 -25.76 17.96
CA GLU A 116 -16.42 -24.34 17.66
C GLU A 116 -15.03 -23.71 17.87
N LEU A 117 -14.34 -24.05 18.98
CA LEU A 117 -12.97 -23.62 19.23
C LEU A 117 -12.00 -24.18 18.19
N GLN A 118 -12.16 -25.45 17.77
CA GLN A 118 -11.36 -26.04 16.71
C GLN A 118 -11.52 -25.27 15.38
N SER A 119 -12.78 -25.05 14.97
CA SER A 119 -13.07 -24.31 13.73
C SER A 119 -12.51 -22.88 13.76
N ARG A 120 -12.60 -22.20 14.92
CA ARG A 120 -12.05 -20.86 15.11
C ARG A 120 -10.52 -20.85 15.07
N HIS A 121 -9.89 -21.83 15.72
CA HIS A 121 -8.44 -22.03 15.69
C HIS A 121 -7.93 -22.20 14.25
N ASP A 122 -8.54 -23.11 13.49
CA ASP A 122 -8.13 -23.40 12.11
C ASP A 122 -8.30 -22.19 11.20
N ALA A 123 -9.39 -21.42 11.38
CA ALA A 123 -9.60 -20.19 10.64
C ALA A 123 -8.52 -19.12 10.95
N LEU A 124 -8.12 -19.00 12.23
CA LEU A 124 -7.07 -18.06 12.64
C LEU A 124 -5.69 -18.51 12.12
N VAL A 125 -5.36 -19.80 12.17
CA VAL A 125 -4.13 -20.34 11.58
C VAL A 125 -4.07 -20.04 10.09
N ALA A 126 -5.14 -20.38 9.34
CA ALA A 126 -5.22 -20.09 7.91
C ALA A 126 -5.06 -18.60 7.59
N PHE A 127 -5.66 -17.72 8.40
CA PHE A 127 -5.52 -16.28 8.26
C PHE A 127 -4.08 -15.81 8.51
N LEU A 128 -3.45 -16.26 9.59
CA LEU A 128 -2.07 -15.91 9.95
C LEU A 128 -1.06 -16.44 8.92
N ASP A 129 -1.28 -17.65 8.38
CA ASP A 129 -0.48 -18.23 7.31
C ASP A 129 -0.60 -17.41 6.02
N LEU A 130 -1.84 -17.09 5.61
CA LEU A 130 -2.11 -16.31 4.39
C LEU A 130 -1.39 -14.96 4.41
N HIS A 131 -1.40 -14.29 5.56
CA HIS A 131 -0.75 -13.00 5.74
C HIS A 131 0.72 -13.12 6.19
N ASN A 132 1.25 -14.35 6.33
CA ASN A 132 2.58 -14.62 6.87
C ASN A 132 2.83 -13.82 8.16
N ALA A 133 1.86 -13.87 9.09
CA ALA A 133 1.77 -12.98 10.24
C ALA A 133 2.26 -13.58 11.56
N TRP A 134 3.07 -14.64 11.54
CA TRP A 134 3.60 -15.27 12.76
C TRP A 134 4.73 -14.47 13.43
N ASN A 135 5.59 -13.83 12.62
CA ASN A 135 6.79 -13.13 13.08
C ASN A 135 6.69 -11.62 12.76
N LEU A 136 5.63 -10.95 13.26
CA LEU A 136 5.41 -9.53 12.99
C LEU A 136 6.51 -8.65 13.60
N ASP A 137 6.96 -8.96 14.82
CA ASP A 137 8.02 -8.22 15.49
C ASP A 137 9.33 -8.22 14.69
N ASP A 138 9.76 -9.39 14.16
CA ASP A 138 10.96 -9.49 13.33
C ASP A 138 10.82 -8.69 12.03
N LYS A 139 9.63 -8.67 11.44
CA LYS A 139 9.37 -7.88 10.24
C LYS A 139 9.43 -6.38 10.51
N ILE A 140 8.83 -5.93 11.63
CA ILE A 140 8.88 -4.53 12.06
C ILE A 140 10.33 -4.14 12.34
N GLU A 141 11.07 -4.98 13.08
CA GLU A 141 12.47 -4.75 13.40
C GLU A 141 13.32 -4.56 12.12
N ARG A 142 13.16 -5.48 11.16
CA ARG A 142 13.86 -5.40 9.87
C ARG A 142 13.54 -4.09 9.14
N VAL A 143 12.27 -3.73 9.04
CA VAL A 143 11.86 -2.52 8.32
C VAL A 143 12.35 -1.25 9.03
N LEU A 144 12.34 -1.23 10.38
CA LEU A 144 12.91 -0.14 11.15
C LEU A 144 14.40 0.06 10.86
N GLN A 145 15.17 -1.02 10.75
CA GLN A 145 16.60 -0.98 10.41
C GLN A 145 16.82 -0.48 8.98
N GLU A 146 16.17 -1.09 8.02
CA GLU A 146 16.38 -0.82 6.58
C GLU A 146 15.93 0.58 6.14
N PHE A 147 14.92 1.15 6.80
CA PHE A 147 14.51 2.54 6.58
C PHE A 147 15.19 3.55 7.50
N ALA A 148 16.26 3.14 8.22
CA ALA A 148 16.98 3.97 9.19
C ALA A 148 16.03 4.68 10.18
N LEU A 149 15.10 3.92 10.75
CA LEU A 149 14.12 4.37 11.73
C LEU A 149 14.38 3.79 13.13
N LYS A 150 15.35 2.85 13.26
CA LYS A 150 15.59 2.11 14.49
C LYS A 150 15.95 3.02 15.67
N GLU A 151 16.76 4.03 15.46
CA GLU A 151 17.14 4.99 16.50
C GLU A 151 15.96 5.84 17.00
N PHE A 152 14.89 5.96 16.18
CA PHE A 152 13.69 6.71 16.51
C PHE A 152 12.54 5.83 16.98
N GLU A 153 12.72 4.53 17.13
CA GLU A 153 11.68 3.54 17.38
C GLU A 153 10.70 3.94 18.48
N ASN A 154 11.24 4.47 19.59
CA ASN A 154 10.48 4.89 20.78
C ASN A 154 10.16 6.40 20.78
N SER A 155 10.56 7.14 19.76
CA SER A 155 10.31 8.57 19.66
C SER A 155 8.91 8.84 19.13
N PRO A 156 8.21 9.91 19.59
CA PRO A 156 6.94 10.31 18.98
C PRO A 156 7.14 10.64 17.50
N VAL A 157 6.30 10.07 16.62
CA VAL A 157 6.43 10.26 15.14
C VAL A 157 6.39 11.73 14.75
N VAL A 158 5.60 12.55 15.45
CA VAL A 158 5.47 13.99 15.15
C VAL A 158 6.75 14.79 15.40
N MET A 159 7.74 14.24 16.12
CA MET A 159 9.03 14.88 16.34
C MET A 159 10.01 14.62 15.19
N LEU A 160 9.71 13.71 14.30
CA LEU A 160 10.53 13.38 13.15
C LEU A 160 10.38 14.43 12.05
N SER A 161 11.40 14.55 11.20
CA SER A 161 11.30 15.33 9.96
C SER A 161 10.22 14.77 9.03
N GLY A 162 9.73 15.58 8.10
CA GLY A 162 8.70 15.14 7.13
C GLY A 162 9.15 13.93 6.29
N GLY A 163 10.45 13.85 5.95
CA GLY A 163 11.02 12.69 5.24
C GLY A 163 10.99 11.42 6.08
N GLU A 164 11.35 11.50 7.37
CA GLU A 164 11.28 10.37 8.29
C GLU A 164 9.85 9.92 8.54
N GLN A 165 8.92 10.87 8.76
CA GLN A 165 7.50 10.55 8.88
C GLN A 165 6.97 9.81 7.65
N ARG A 166 7.43 10.21 6.45
CA ARG A 166 7.07 9.53 5.21
C ARG A 166 7.64 8.11 5.14
N ARG A 167 8.89 7.90 5.61
CA ARG A 167 9.46 6.55 5.74
C ARG A 167 8.67 5.67 6.71
N VAL A 168 8.22 6.22 7.85
CA VAL A 168 7.34 5.48 8.79
C VAL A 168 6.04 5.05 8.12
N ALA A 169 5.37 5.95 7.39
CA ALA A 169 4.14 5.62 6.67
C ALA A 169 4.36 4.55 5.58
N LEU A 170 5.45 4.69 4.81
CA LEU A 170 5.82 3.70 3.79
C LEU A 170 6.10 2.33 4.40
N ALA A 171 6.84 2.29 5.52
CA ALA A 171 7.14 1.07 6.27
C ALA A 171 5.86 0.34 6.71
N GLY A 172 4.91 1.07 7.31
CA GLY A 172 3.63 0.52 7.72
C GLY A 172 2.82 -0.05 6.54
N LEU A 173 2.74 0.71 5.42
CA LEU A 173 2.00 0.27 4.23
C LEU A 173 2.59 -0.98 3.58
N ILE A 174 3.92 -1.08 3.49
CA ILE A 174 4.58 -2.26 2.92
C ILE A 174 4.30 -3.49 3.78
N LEU A 175 4.37 -3.35 5.11
CA LEU A 175 4.08 -4.47 6.02
C LEU A 175 2.60 -4.84 6.04
N LYS A 176 1.69 -3.87 5.88
CA LYS A 176 0.24 -4.08 5.82
C LYS A 176 -0.18 -4.92 4.61
N LYS A 177 0.57 -4.81 3.50
CA LYS A 177 0.32 -5.53 2.25
C LYS A 177 -1.12 -5.39 1.72
N PRO A 178 -1.55 -4.18 1.36
CA PRO A 178 -2.85 -4.03 0.70
C PRO A 178 -2.86 -4.77 -0.65
N ASP A 179 -4.04 -5.16 -1.13
CA ASP A 179 -4.18 -5.80 -2.43
C ASP A 179 -3.70 -4.89 -3.56
N ILE A 180 -4.08 -3.61 -3.53
CA ILE A 180 -3.56 -2.59 -4.46
C ILE A 180 -2.84 -1.50 -3.66
N LEU A 181 -1.55 -1.35 -3.92
CA LEU A 181 -0.70 -0.33 -3.30
C LEU A 181 -0.48 0.84 -4.27
N LEU A 182 -0.74 2.07 -3.80
CA LEU A 182 -0.55 3.28 -4.57
C LEU A 182 0.61 4.10 -4.00
N LEU A 183 1.64 4.36 -4.81
CA LEU A 183 2.85 5.07 -4.38
C LEU A 183 3.09 6.30 -5.26
N ASP A 184 2.98 7.49 -4.68
CA ASP A 184 3.30 8.77 -5.35
C ASP A 184 4.72 9.20 -4.94
N GLU A 185 5.67 9.10 -5.89
CA GLU A 185 7.10 9.40 -5.71
C GLU A 185 7.71 8.69 -4.49
N PRO A 186 7.67 7.33 -4.43
CA PRO A 186 8.11 6.59 -3.24
C PRO A 186 9.61 6.69 -2.96
N THR A 187 10.43 6.97 -3.98
CA THR A 187 11.89 7.08 -3.85
C THR A 187 12.35 8.42 -3.28
N ASN A 188 11.47 9.42 -3.23
CA ASN A 188 11.81 10.71 -2.64
C ASN A 188 12.13 10.58 -1.16
N HIS A 189 13.21 11.21 -0.72
CA HIS A 189 13.75 11.15 0.66
C HIS A 189 14.32 9.80 1.09
N LEU A 190 14.55 8.88 0.14
CA LEU A 190 15.26 7.63 0.37
C LEU A 190 16.69 7.72 -0.19
N ASP A 191 17.65 7.15 0.52
CA ASP A 191 18.97 6.92 -0.02
C ASP A 191 19.02 5.66 -0.91
N VAL A 192 20.15 5.41 -1.54
CA VAL A 192 20.31 4.30 -2.51
C VAL A 192 20.05 2.93 -1.87
N TYR A 193 20.41 2.74 -0.60
CA TYR A 193 20.21 1.47 0.11
C TYR A 193 18.73 1.26 0.43
N MET A 194 18.05 2.31 0.89
CA MET A 194 16.61 2.29 1.14
C MET A 194 15.81 2.05 -0.14
N VAL A 195 16.21 2.66 -1.25
CA VAL A 195 15.58 2.40 -2.57
C VAL A 195 15.77 0.94 -2.96
N ALA A 196 16.98 0.39 -2.83
CA ALA A 196 17.24 -1.01 -3.14
C ALA A 196 16.42 -1.98 -2.28
N PHE A 197 16.27 -1.68 -0.99
CA PHE A 197 15.41 -2.45 -0.08
C PHE A 197 13.93 -2.36 -0.48
N LEU A 198 13.43 -1.16 -0.81
CA LEU A 198 12.06 -0.97 -1.30
C LEU A 198 11.80 -1.79 -2.56
N GLU A 199 12.72 -1.75 -3.52
CA GLU A 199 12.65 -2.54 -4.75
C GLU A 199 12.58 -4.05 -4.46
N GLU A 200 13.47 -4.55 -3.59
CA GLU A 200 13.46 -5.95 -3.18
C GLU A 200 12.09 -6.35 -2.58
N MET A 201 11.56 -5.54 -1.67
CA MET A 201 10.26 -5.80 -1.04
C MET A 201 9.13 -5.82 -2.07
N LEU A 202 9.06 -4.84 -2.97
CA LEU A 202 8.00 -4.74 -3.98
C LEU A 202 8.02 -5.90 -4.97
N LEU A 203 9.21 -6.40 -5.31
CA LEU A 203 9.37 -7.53 -6.22
C LEU A 203 9.07 -8.88 -5.54
N LYS A 204 9.60 -9.08 -4.33
CA LYS A 204 9.47 -10.34 -3.59
C LYS A 204 8.02 -10.65 -3.18
N GLU A 205 7.28 -9.63 -2.80
CA GLU A 205 5.96 -9.78 -2.22
C GLU A 205 4.82 -9.71 -3.27
N ASN A 206 5.16 -9.64 -4.57
CA ASN A 206 4.21 -9.63 -5.69
C ASN A 206 3.07 -8.63 -5.54
N PHE A 207 3.38 -7.41 -5.12
CA PHE A 207 2.37 -6.36 -5.00
C PHE A 207 1.67 -6.07 -6.34
N THR A 208 0.37 -5.83 -6.28
CA THR A 208 -0.31 -5.07 -7.33
C THR A 208 -0.07 -3.59 -7.04
N LEU A 209 0.60 -2.92 -7.95
CA LEU A 209 1.15 -1.60 -7.70
C LEU A 209 0.75 -0.61 -8.78
N LEU A 210 0.30 0.57 -8.38
CA LEU A 210 0.19 1.73 -9.25
C LEU A 210 1.07 2.83 -8.67
N PHE A 211 2.05 3.32 -9.44
CA PHE A 211 3.01 4.26 -8.89
C PHE A 211 3.40 5.37 -9.87
N VAL A 212 3.78 6.49 -9.31
CA VAL A 212 4.43 7.61 -10.03
C VAL A 212 5.86 7.68 -9.56
N SER A 213 6.81 7.76 -10.47
CA SER A 213 8.21 8.07 -10.16
C SER A 213 8.86 8.86 -11.28
N HIS A 214 9.85 9.69 -10.93
CA HIS A 214 10.77 10.32 -11.88
C HIS A 214 12.09 9.55 -12.02
N ASP A 215 12.30 8.54 -11.18
CA ASP A 215 13.45 7.64 -11.25
C ASP A 215 13.22 6.57 -12.32
N ARG A 216 13.94 6.70 -13.44
CA ARG A 216 13.82 5.77 -14.56
C ARG A 216 14.29 4.36 -14.19
N TYR A 217 15.36 4.24 -13.39
CA TYR A 217 15.86 2.93 -12.95
C TYR A 217 14.84 2.19 -12.10
N PHE A 218 14.18 2.91 -11.20
CA PHE A 218 13.09 2.36 -10.40
C PHE A 218 11.91 1.92 -11.28
N ILE A 219 11.52 2.75 -12.28
CA ILE A 219 10.44 2.41 -13.22
C ILE A 219 10.81 1.13 -14.00
N ASP A 220 11.98 1.11 -14.65
CA ASP A 220 12.43 -0.01 -15.48
C ASP A 220 12.54 -1.31 -14.69
N LYS A 221 12.88 -1.24 -13.41
CA LYS A 221 13.03 -2.41 -12.54
C LYS A 221 11.71 -2.95 -12.00
N ILE A 222 10.78 -2.06 -11.67
CA ILE A 222 9.53 -2.42 -10.97
C ILE A 222 8.37 -2.60 -11.92
N ALA A 223 8.21 -1.74 -12.94
CA ALA A 223 7.03 -1.73 -13.78
C ALA A 223 6.92 -2.98 -14.67
N THR A 224 5.72 -3.52 -14.77
CA THR A 224 5.35 -4.52 -15.78
C THR A 224 4.65 -3.87 -16.98
N ARG A 225 4.14 -2.65 -16.78
CA ARG A 225 3.43 -1.85 -17.77
C ARG A 225 3.54 -0.38 -17.40
N SER A 226 3.56 0.50 -18.39
CA SER A 226 3.50 1.94 -18.20
C SER A 226 2.22 2.51 -18.76
N VAL A 227 1.69 3.55 -18.10
CA VAL A 227 0.52 4.31 -18.54
C VAL A 227 0.89 5.78 -18.59
N GLU A 228 0.86 6.36 -19.77
CA GLU A 228 1.16 7.78 -19.97
C GLU A 228 -0.12 8.62 -19.97
N ILE A 229 -0.08 9.72 -19.24
CA ILE A 229 -1.11 10.77 -19.30
C ILE A 229 -0.62 11.85 -20.26
N GLU A 230 -1.25 11.94 -21.41
CA GLU A 230 -1.00 12.96 -22.43
C GLU A 230 -2.33 13.51 -22.95
N ASP A 231 -2.45 14.83 -23.04
CA ASP A 231 -3.66 15.53 -23.53
C ASP A 231 -4.97 15.00 -22.88
N CYS A 232 -4.96 14.86 -21.56
CA CYS A 232 -6.07 14.35 -20.75
C CYS A 232 -6.51 12.90 -21.06
N LYS A 233 -5.73 12.14 -21.84
CA LYS A 233 -5.97 10.76 -22.22
C LYS A 233 -4.94 9.83 -21.59
N LEU A 234 -5.29 8.54 -21.46
CA LEU A 234 -4.35 7.49 -21.09
C LEU A 234 -3.90 6.71 -22.30
N ARG A 235 -2.58 6.50 -22.39
CA ARG A 235 -1.96 5.58 -23.34
C ARG A 235 -1.20 4.50 -22.58
N SER A 236 -1.46 3.24 -22.87
CA SER A 236 -0.82 2.11 -22.21
C SER A 236 0.28 1.53 -23.07
N PHE A 237 1.43 1.24 -22.46
CA PHE A 237 2.59 0.64 -23.07
C PHE A 237 3.00 -0.59 -22.26
N ASN A 238 3.11 -1.74 -22.92
CA ASN A 238 3.69 -2.92 -22.30
C ASN A 238 5.21 -2.72 -22.23
N GLY A 239 5.76 -2.95 -21.05
CA GLY A 239 7.20 -2.85 -20.80
C GLY A 239 7.92 -4.13 -21.21
#